data_d7355ff4ddd7eee0ff7dcfd418914e65
#
_entry.id   d7355ff4ddd7eee0ff7dcfd418914e65
#
_cell.length_a   1.000
_cell.length_b   1.000
_cell.length_c   1.000
_cell.angle_alpha   90.00
_cell.angle_beta   90.00
_cell.angle_gamma   90.00
#
_symmetry.space_group_name_H-M   'P 1'
#
loop_
_entity.id
_entity.type
_entity.pdbx_description
1 polymer ?
#
loop_
_entity_poly.entity_id
_entity_poly.type
_entity_poly.pdbx_seq_one_letter_code
_entity_poly.pdbx_strand_id
1 'polypeptide(L)'
;MLYYNKTKISTMVTKYMKRHHRRRHTIRRRRSLKSTIWGPILALSATIIGIVGIIAAIVFVGLPRLLPLVGIDYRAPFAPTPTPSPTPRPTPTPNPMELFDAEGAETEVVFDEIRDYKWFGDPYFYGGKLMLTGGKLIDGKAIMCDLLLWDPEGRSAQKLNIPLENTHFMFPKFNDDWIVYLDANYDGGGKLCAVDRSASSLKPVTIKTVYTGQCEPMLYQNYVAWTERTGTRMDKLFLCDLTTMETTTLHMFSNTSYGQSLPSLMDGVLVWADAERSGSTDEEDVSVIYSVRLGSASIQSIHTETYAHDPISNGQYTAWLDAHHSLQTKLYCMAQGASEPAPVAEGVVQFGMGNKFIAYSKDETIYLYRFDNKKTYKLSGEYEKAQFMGVSDGKVIWMDVTSRERDILKYSEVPDR
;
A
#
# COMPACT_ATOMS: atom_id res chain seq x y z
N MET A 1 -11.47 -0.66 -8.69
CA MET A 1 -12.39 0.24 -7.94
C MET A 1 -12.43 -0.04 -6.43
N LEU A 2 -12.26 -1.26 -5.96
CA LEU A 2 -12.17 -1.60 -4.53
C LEU A 2 -10.87 -1.10 -3.86
N TYR A 3 -9.75 -1.06 -4.56
CA TYR A 3 -8.48 -0.51 -4.05
C TYR A 3 -8.50 1.03 -3.90
N TYR A 4 -9.23 1.73 -4.78
CA TYR A 4 -9.39 3.20 -4.67
C TYR A 4 -10.19 3.63 -3.44
N ASN A 5 -10.93 2.73 -2.83
CA ASN A 5 -11.72 3.00 -1.62
C ASN A 5 -10.96 2.80 -0.30
N LYS A 6 -9.74 2.22 -0.27
CA LYS A 6 -8.98 2.09 0.99
C LYS A 6 -8.79 3.46 1.68
N THR A 7 -8.48 4.49 0.91
CA THR A 7 -8.29 5.85 1.45
C THR A 7 -9.61 6.58 1.75
N LYS A 8 -10.66 6.35 0.95
CA LYS A 8 -11.97 6.99 1.18
C LYS A 8 -12.79 6.32 2.30
N ILE A 9 -12.68 5.01 2.47
CA ILE A 9 -13.36 4.28 3.56
C ILE A 9 -12.76 4.65 4.91
N SER A 10 -11.43 4.76 5.01
CA SER A 10 -10.75 5.25 6.22
C SER A 10 -11.22 6.66 6.60
N THR A 11 -11.38 7.55 5.62
CA THR A 11 -11.83 8.93 5.85
C THR A 11 -13.32 9.02 6.19
N MET A 12 -14.16 8.13 5.69
CA MET A 12 -15.59 8.07 6.05
C MET A 12 -15.83 7.49 7.43
N VAL A 13 -15.12 6.43 7.81
CA VAL A 13 -15.24 5.83 9.15
C VAL A 13 -14.79 6.82 10.23
N THR A 14 -13.69 7.55 9.99
CA THR A 14 -13.23 8.59 10.92
C THR A 14 -14.22 9.76 11.04
N LYS A 15 -14.96 10.08 9.96
CA LYS A 15 -15.97 11.14 9.96
C LYS A 15 -17.28 10.73 10.64
N TYR A 16 -17.62 9.44 10.61
CA TYR A 16 -18.82 8.90 11.26
C TYR A 16 -18.66 8.76 12.78
N MET A 17 -17.49 8.34 13.25
CA MET A 17 -17.21 8.25 14.70
C MET A 17 -17.12 9.60 15.40
N LYS A 18 -16.74 10.68 14.70
CA LYS A 18 -16.75 12.06 15.27
C LYS A 18 -18.15 12.64 15.45
N ARG A 19 -19.20 12.11 14.82
CA ARG A 19 -20.58 12.64 14.94
C ARG A 19 -21.38 12.08 16.11
N HIS A 20 -21.02 10.94 16.71
CA HIS A 20 -21.79 10.30 17.77
C HIS A 20 -21.37 10.66 19.20
N HIS A 21 -20.26 11.41 19.40
CA HIS A 21 -19.82 11.79 20.75
C HIS A 21 -20.21 13.21 21.19
N ARG A 22 -21.11 13.90 20.47
CA ARG A 22 -21.56 15.25 20.82
C ARG A 22 -23.03 15.35 21.21
N ARG A 23 -23.52 14.44 22.03
CA ARG A 23 -24.81 14.64 22.73
C ARG A 23 -24.77 13.97 24.09
N ARG A 24 -24.37 14.72 25.10
CA ARG A 24 -24.87 14.73 26.49
C ARG A 24 -23.85 15.42 27.38
N HIS A 25 -24.11 16.67 27.71
CA HIS A 25 -23.89 17.26 29.03
C HIS A 25 -24.32 18.71 29.01
N THR A 26 -25.63 18.93 29.22
CA THR A 26 -26.15 20.22 29.70
C THR A 26 -26.02 20.18 31.22
N ILE A 27 -25.02 20.88 31.75
CA ILE A 27 -24.93 21.16 33.18
C ILE A 27 -25.18 22.68 33.39
N ARG A 28 -26.20 22.93 34.19
CA ARG A 28 -26.63 24.25 34.69
C ARG A 28 -25.45 25.07 35.20
N ARG A 29 -25.25 26.25 34.62
CA ARG A 29 -24.35 27.29 35.17
C ARG A 29 -25.07 28.09 36.24
N ARG A 30 -24.61 27.96 37.50
CA ARG A 30 -24.83 28.96 38.55
C ARG A 30 -23.98 30.20 38.24
N ARG A 31 -24.62 31.36 38.17
CA ARG A 31 -23.94 32.65 38.10
C ARG A 31 -23.26 32.94 39.44
N SER A 32 -21.93 33.17 39.39
CA SER A 32 -21.16 33.76 40.48
C SER A 32 -20.66 35.12 39.99
N LEU A 33 -21.12 36.16 40.69
CA LEU A 33 -20.62 37.56 40.54
C LEU A 33 -19.18 37.64 41.10
N LYS A 34 -18.18 37.67 40.27
CA LYS A 34 -16.86 38.23 40.55
C LYS A 34 -16.23 38.69 39.23
N SER A 35 -16.67 39.85 38.72
CA SER A 35 -16.09 40.40 37.50
C SER A 35 -16.11 41.94 37.52
N THR A 36 -15.26 42.53 38.34
CA THR A 36 -15.19 44.02 38.32
C THR A 36 -13.75 44.54 38.18
N ILE A 37 -12.73 43.69 38.16
CA ILE A 37 -11.33 44.14 38.10
C ILE A 37 -10.60 43.69 36.82
N TRP A 38 -11.06 42.66 36.15
CA TRP A 38 -10.34 42.10 34.98
C TRP A 38 -10.64 42.81 33.66
N GLY A 39 -11.74 43.53 33.54
CA GLY A 39 -12.12 44.24 32.31
C GLY A 39 -11.10 45.29 31.86
N PRO A 40 -10.70 46.21 32.71
CA PRO A 40 -9.74 47.25 32.32
C PRO A 40 -8.33 46.73 32.08
N ILE A 41 -7.89 45.64 32.76
CA ILE A 41 -6.59 45.03 32.54
C ILE A 41 -6.54 44.35 31.18
N LEU A 42 -7.57 43.62 30.77
CA LEU A 42 -7.67 43.00 29.46
C LEU A 42 -7.74 44.02 28.33
N ALA A 43 -8.46 45.15 28.55
CA ALA A 43 -8.52 46.22 27.57
C ALA A 43 -7.14 46.89 27.39
N LEU A 44 -6.41 47.15 28.48
CA LEU A 44 -5.07 47.76 28.41
C LEU A 44 -4.07 46.83 27.71
N SER A 45 -4.08 45.52 28.01
CA SER A 45 -3.21 44.56 27.35
C SER A 45 -3.50 44.40 25.84
N ALA A 46 -4.78 44.40 25.45
CA ALA A 46 -5.17 44.38 24.04
C ALA A 46 -4.70 45.64 23.28
N THR A 47 -4.76 46.81 23.92
CA THR A 47 -4.28 48.04 23.32
C THR A 47 -2.78 48.04 23.14
N ILE A 48 -2.01 47.55 24.12
CA ILE A 48 -0.54 47.46 24.04
C ILE A 48 -0.13 46.48 22.93
N ILE A 49 -0.77 45.30 22.84
CA ILE A 49 -0.52 44.34 21.78
C ILE A 49 -0.83 44.92 20.40
N GLY A 50 -1.93 45.68 20.28
CA GLY A 50 -2.29 46.37 19.05
C GLY A 50 -1.24 47.39 18.60
N ILE A 51 -0.74 48.22 19.53
CA ILE A 51 0.30 49.22 19.24
C ILE A 51 1.62 48.53 18.83
N VAL A 52 2.05 47.50 19.56
CA VAL A 52 3.25 46.71 19.21
C VAL A 52 3.11 46.09 17.84
N GLY A 53 1.94 45.54 17.50
CA GLY A 53 1.66 44.95 16.17
C GLY A 53 1.73 46.00 15.05
N ILE A 54 1.20 47.22 15.25
CA ILE A 54 1.29 48.31 14.29
C ILE A 54 2.75 48.77 14.08
N ILE A 55 3.50 48.96 15.17
CA ILE A 55 4.91 49.31 15.09
C ILE A 55 5.72 48.25 14.35
N ALA A 56 5.48 46.99 14.66
CA ALA A 56 6.13 45.88 13.93
C ALA A 56 5.77 45.91 12.45
N ALA A 57 4.52 46.12 12.09
CA ALA A 57 4.12 46.20 10.69
C ALA A 57 4.76 47.38 9.96
N ILE A 58 4.91 48.53 10.59
CA ILE A 58 5.62 49.68 10.00
C ILE A 58 7.11 49.35 9.82
N VAL A 59 7.77 48.80 10.83
CA VAL A 59 9.22 48.51 10.79
C VAL A 59 9.56 47.40 9.84
N PHE A 60 8.80 46.31 9.85
CA PHE A 60 9.14 45.10 9.06
C PHE A 60 8.50 45.03 7.68
N VAL A 61 7.42 45.75 7.43
CA VAL A 61 6.70 45.72 6.15
C VAL A 61 6.69 47.07 5.45
N GLY A 62 6.39 48.14 6.17
CA GLY A 62 6.24 49.48 5.62
C GLY A 62 7.56 50.13 5.24
N LEU A 63 8.52 50.22 6.15
CA LEU A 63 9.81 50.85 5.90
C LEU A 63 10.62 50.14 4.80
N PRO A 64 10.72 48.79 4.74
CA PRO A 64 11.43 48.11 3.67
C PRO A 64 10.85 48.37 2.27
N ARG A 65 9.57 48.72 2.17
CA ARG A 65 8.91 49.00 0.88
C ARG A 65 8.98 50.43 0.44
N LEU A 66 8.99 51.37 1.39
CA LEU A 66 8.90 52.82 1.11
C LEU A 66 10.28 53.46 0.97
N LEU A 67 11.24 53.09 1.80
CA LEU A 67 12.57 53.70 1.79
C LEU A 67 13.40 53.47 0.51
N PRO A 68 13.34 52.32 -0.13
CA PRO A 68 13.99 52.12 -1.42
C PRO A 68 13.47 53.01 -2.53
N LEU A 69 12.18 53.44 -2.45
CA LEU A 69 11.59 54.39 -3.42
C LEU A 69 12.19 55.79 -3.36
N VAL A 70 12.81 56.16 -2.23
CA VAL A 70 13.53 57.44 -2.04
C VAL A 70 15.04 57.25 -1.99
N GLY A 71 15.54 56.08 -2.45
CA GLY A 71 16.98 55.81 -2.56
C GLY A 71 17.70 55.47 -1.26
N ILE A 72 16.97 55.15 -0.21
CA ILE A 72 17.50 54.80 1.11
C ILE A 72 17.50 53.25 1.26
N ASP A 73 18.66 52.66 1.40
CA ASP A 73 18.80 51.21 1.64
C ASP A 73 18.54 50.92 3.13
N TYR A 74 17.31 50.49 3.43
CA TYR A 74 16.84 50.19 4.80
C TYR A 74 16.76 48.67 5.00
N ARG A 75 17.42 48.18 6.04
CA ARG A 75 17.22 46.83 6.53
C ARG A 75 16.52 46.83 7.87
N ALA A 76 15.44 46.04 7.98
CA ALA A 76 14.77 45.87 9.25
C ALA A 76 15.72 45.26 10.31
N PRO A 77 15.65 45.71 11.59
CA PRO A 77 16.40 45.07 12.65
C PRO A 77 16.11 43.56 12.68
N PHE A 78 17.15 42.78 12.80
CA PHE A 78 17.08 41.29 12.81
C PHE A 78 16.62 40.64 11.49
N ALA A 79 16.56 41.36 10.37
CA ALA A 79 16.38 40.74 9.07
C ALA A 79 17.57 39.80 8.77
N PRO A 80 17.32 38.53 8.44
CA PRO A 80 18.42 37.62 8.08
C PRO A 80 19.17 38.21 6.88
N THR A 81 20.49 38.21 6.96
CA THR A 81 21.33 38.58 5.81
C THR A 81 20.95 37.66 4.65
N PRO A 82 20.61 38.17 3.46
CA PRO A 82 20.31 37.31 2.32
C PRO A 82 21.54 36.46 2.07
N THR A 83 21.42 35.15 2.35
CA THR A 83 22.41 34.17 1.92
C THR A 83 22.45 34.26 0.40
N PRO A 84 23.62 34.40 -0.25
CA PRO A 84 23.68 34.39 -1.70
C PRO A 84 22.94 33.14 -2.17
N SER A 85 21.91 33.33 -2.98
CA SER A 85 21.16 32.22 -3.55
C SER A 85 22.16 31.29 -4.21
N PRO A 86 22.25 30.02 -3.82
CA PRO A 86 23.15 29.10 -4.50
C PRO A 86 22.78 29.15 -5.97
N THR A 87 23.79 29.41 -6.82
CA THR A 87 23.63 29.34 -8.27
C THR A 87 22.90 28.04 -8.55
N PRO A 88 21.72 28.04 -9.22
CA PRO A 88 21.01 26.81 -9.47
C PRO A 88 21.95 25.87 -10.18
N ARG A 89 22.33 24.78 -9.51
CA ARG A 89 23.06 23.70 -10.15
C ARG A 89 22.21 23.29 -11.33
N PRO A 90 22.75 23.24 -12.57
CA PRO A 90 21.97 22.80 -13.70
C PRO A 90 21.32 21.48 -13.29
N THR A 91 19.99 21.46 -13.19
CA THR A 91 19.24 20.25 -12.96
C THR A 91 19.63 19.32 -14.11
N PRO A 92 20.23 18.15 -13.84
CA PRO A 92 20.54 17.23 -14.92
C PRO A 92 19.22 17.01 -15.68
N THR A 93 19.23 17.31 -16.98
CA THR A 93 18.10 17.00 -17.86
C THR A 93 17.85 15.50 -17.65
N PRO A 94 16.66 15.08 -17.19
CA PRO A 94 16.41 13.67 -17.01
C PRO A 94 16.66 13.01 -18.35
N ASN A 95 17.60 12.05 -18.40
CA ASN A 95 17.70 11.20 -19.58
C ASN A 95 16.29 10.64 -19.82
N PRO A 96 15.76 10.74 -21.04
CA PRO A 96 14.47 10.16 -21.34
C PRO A 96 14.52 8.69 -20.87
N MET A 97 13.63 8.32 -19.97
CA MET A 97 13.59 6.96 -19.43
C MET A 97 13.33 6.01 -20.59
N GLU A 98 14.22 5.05 -20.77
CA GLU A 98 14.06 4.05 -21.82
C GLU A 98 12.75 3.30 -21.57
N LEU A 99 11.96 3.14 -22.64
CA LEU A 99 10.83 2.22 -22.59
C LEU A 99 11.38 0.81 -22.44
N PHE A 100 10.73 0.01 -21.65
CA PHE A 100 11.03 -1.41 -21.59
C PHE A 100 10.50 -2.04 -22.89
N ASP A 101 11.38 -2.09 -23.88
CA ASP A 101 11.13 -2.79 -25.14
C ASP A 101 11.45 -4.28 -24.89
N ALA A 102 10.56 -4.93 -24.14
CA ALA A 102 10.56 -6.38 -24.09
C ALA A 102 9.95 -6.87 -25.42
N GLU A 103 10.56 -7.87 -26.00
CA GLU A 103 9.87 -8.82 -26.86
C GLU A 103 8.76 -9.48 -26.01
N GLY A 104 7.64 -8.86 -25.85
CA GLY A 104 6.62 -9.18 -24.88
C GLY A 104 5.95 -7.89 -24.48
N ALA A 105 5.56 -7.14 -25.51
CA ALA A 105 4.71 -5.97 -25.38
C ALA A 105 3.56 -6.27 -24.42
N GLU A 106 3.17 -5.26 -23.70
CA GLU A 106 1.91 -5.16 -23.00
C GLU A 106 0.83 -6.02 -23.65
N THR A 107 0.30 -7.01 -22.91
CA THR A 107 -0.74 -7.91 -23.38
C THR A 107 -2.04 -7.61 -22.66
N GLU A 108 -3.09 -7.33 -23.42
CA GLU A 108 -4.44 -7.20 -22.88
C GLU A 108 -5.03 -8.57 -22.55
N VAL A 109 -5.65 -8.69 -21.40
CA VAL A 109 -6.42 -9.90 -21.02
C VAL A 109 -7.76 -9.85 -21.73
N VAL A 110 -7.94 -10.72 -22.74
CA VAL A 110 -9.16 -10.79 -23.57
C VAL A 110 -9.65 -12.23 -23.62
N PHE A 111 -10.95 -12.41 -23.33
CA PHE A 111 -11.68 -13.66 -23.49
C PHE A 111 -13.13 -13.35 -23.88
N ASP A 112 -13.85 -14.30 -24.44
CA ASP A 112 -15.18 -14.05 -25.02
C ASP A 112 -16.20 -13.54 -23.99
N GLU A 113 -16.15 -14.06 -22.76
CA GLU A 113 -17.06 -13.73 -21.66
C GLU A 113 -16.68 -12.44 -20.94
N ILE A 114 -15.60 -11.78 -21.33
CA ILE A 114 -15.12 -10.56 -20.62
C ILE A 114 -16.18 -9.46 -20.55
N ARG A 115 -17.08 -9.42 -21.53
CA ARG A 115 -18.17 -8.44 -21.62
C ARG A 115 -19.26 -8.65 -20.58
N ASP A 116 -19.36 -9.85 -20.01
CA ASP A 116 -20.32 -10.19 -18.97
C ASP A 116 -19.97 -9.59 -17.61
N TYR A 117 -18.72 -9.15 -17.48
CA TYR A 117 -18.20 -8.59 -16.25
C TYR A 117 -17.95 -7.11 -16.40
N LYS A 118 -18.35 -6.36 -15.38
CA LYS A 118 -18.10 -4.92 -15.30
C LYS A 118 -16.83 -4.59 -14.56
N TRP A 119 -16.41 -5.46 -13.68
CA TRP A 119 -15.21 -5.30 -12.85
C TRP A 119 -14.40 -6.57 -12.83
N PHE A 120 -13.09 -6.41 -12.72
CA PHE A 120 -12.12 -7.47 -12.47
C PHE A 120 -11.29 -7.11 -11.24
N GLY A 121 -10.89 -8.11 -10.47
CA GLY A 121 -10.06 -7.90 -9.29
C GLY A 121 -9.09 -9.02 -9.03
N ASP A 122 -8.10 -8.71 -8.20
CA ASP A 122 -7.17 -9.63 -7.58
C ASP A 122 -6.53 -10.65 -8.57
N PRO A 123 -5.96 -10.18 -9.71
CA PRO A 123 -5.37 -11.08 -10.70
C PRO A 123 -4.11 -11.75 -10.13
N TYR A 124 -3.94 -13.03 -10.42
CA TYR A 124 -2.79 -13.81 -10.00
C TYR A 124 -2.40 -14.84 -11.04
N PHE A 125 -1.16 -14.79 -11.53
CA PHE A 125 -0.58 -15.78 -12.45
C PHE A 125 0.11 -16.93 -11.71
N TYR A 126 -0.08 -18.12 -12.22
CA TYR A 126 0.70 -19.32 -11.86
C TYR A 126 0.67 -20.33 -13.01
N GLY A 127 1.83 -20.88 -13.37
CA GLY A 127 1.96 -21.88 -14.44
C GLY A 127 1.43 -21.37 -15.78
N GLY A 128 1.67 -20.08 -16.09
CA GLY A 128 1.22 -19.42 -17.30
C GLY A 128 -0.28 -19.11 -17.39
N LYS A 129 -1.08 -19.48 -16.39
CA LYS A 129 -2.52 -19.20 -16.33
C LYS A 129 -2.83 -18.07 -15.35
N LEU A 130 -3.86 -17.27 -15.66
CA LEU A 130 -4.31 -16.16 -14.82
C LEU A 130 -5.61 -16.53 -14.12
N MET A 131 -5.62 -16.43 -12.79
CA MET A 131 -6.83 -16.44 -11.99
C MET A 131 -7.22 -15.01 -11.63
N LEU A 132 -8.50 -14.70 -11.73
CA LEU A 132 -9.04 -13.37 -11.40
C LEU A 132 -10.49 -13.48 -10.92
N THR A 133 -10.92 -12.45 -10.19
CA THR A 133 -12.32 -12.32 -9.79
C THR A 133 -13.09 -11.51 -10.81
N GLY A 134 -14.29 -11.95 -11.15
CA GLY A 134 -15.22 -11.26 -12.05
C GLY A 134 -16.40 -10.67 -11.27
N GLY A 135 -16.68 -9.40 -11.52
CA GLY A 135 -17.71 -8.63 -10.82
C GLY A 135 -18.90 -8.27 -11.69
N LYS A 136 -20.09 -8.41 -11.12
CA LYS A 136 -21.38 -8.05 -11.74
C LYS A 136 -22.16 -7.10 -10.84
N LEU A 137 -23.11 -6.40 -11.43
CA LEU A 137 -24.08 -5.62 -10.67
C LEU A 137 -25.26 -6.55 -10.28
N ILE A 138 -25.38 -6.82 -8.99
CA ILE A 138 -26.46 -7.65 -8.42
C ILE A 138 -27.19 -6.79 -7.40
N ASP A 139 -28.49 -6.56 -7.61
CA ASP A 139 -29.32 -5.71 -6.74
C ASP A 139 -28.73 -4.31 -6.47
N GLY A 140 -28.13 -3.70 -7.51
CA GLY A 140 -27.51 -2.40 -7.42
C GLY A 140 -26.15 -2.36 -6.70
N LYS A 141 -25.60 -3.51 -6.31
CA LYS A 141 -24.29 -3.65 -5.63
C LYS A 141 -23.28 -4.31 -6.56
N ALA A 142 -22.04 -3.82 -6.53
CA ALA A 142 -20.92 -4.46 -7.21
C ALA A 142 -20.49 -5.71 -6.43
N ILE A 143 -20.73 -6.89 -6.99
CA ILE A 143 -20.43 -8.17 -6.37
C ILE A 143 -19.40 -8.92 -7.20
N MET A 144 -18.25 -9.27 -6.59
CA MET A 144 -17.22 -10.11 -7.21
C MET A 144 -17.62 -11.57 -7.05
N CYS A 145 -18.58 -12.00 -7.87
CA CYS A 145 -19.32 -13.25 -7.68
C CYS A 145 -18.72 -14.47 -8.38
N ASP A 146 -17.80 -14.27 -9.31
CA ASP A 146 -17.26 -15.33 -10.13
C ASP A 146 -15.73 -15.39 -10.00
N LEU A 147 -15.20 -16.62 -9.94
CA LEU A 147 -13.77 -16.89 -10.01
C LEU A 147 -13.47 -17.47 -11.39
N LEU A 148 -12.57 -16.83 -12.11
CA LEU A 148 -12.23 -17.13 -13.49
C LEU A 148 -10.79 -17.62 -13.58
N LEU A 149 -10.57 -18.69 -14.35
CA LEU A 149 -9.24 -19.14 -14.73
C LEU A 149 -9.08 -18.94 -16.25
N TRP A 150 -8.24 -18.02 -16.63
CA TRP A 150 -7.95 -17.66 -18.01
C TRP A 150 -6.67 -18.31 -18.50
N ASP A 151 -6.75 -18.83 -19.71
CA ASP A 151 -5.61 -19.39 -20.43
C ASP A 151 -5.24 -18.43 -21.58
N PRO A 152 -4.05 -17.79 -21.51
CA PRO A 152 -3.60 -16.87 -22.56
C PRO A 152 -3.51 -17.50 -23.94
N GLU A 153 -3.07 -18.76 -24.03
CA GLU A 153 -2.90 -19.47 -25.32
C GLU A 153 -4.23 -19.73 -25.99
N GLY A 154 -5.21 -20.20 -25.22
CA GLY A 154 -6.55 -20.49 -25.69
C GLY A 154 -7.46 -19.27 -25.80
N ARG A 155 -7.09 -18.13 -25.28
CA ARG A 155 -7.89 -16.91 -25.15
C ARG A 155 -9.29 -17.16 -24.59
N SER A 156 -9.38 -18.13 -23.67
CA SER A 156 -10.65 -18.56 -23.07
C SER A 156 -10.55 -18.52 -21.56
N ALA A 157 -11.65 -18.20 -20.91
CA ALA A 157 -11.76 -18.23 -19.46
C ALA A 157 -12.70 -19.34 -19.02
N GLN A 158 -12.27 -20.14 -18.07
CA GLN A 158 -13.13 -21.09 -17.38
C GLN A 158 -13.67 -20.45 -16.11
N LYS A 159 -14.99 -20.36 -15.98
CA LYS A 159 -15.61 -20.07 -14.69
C LYS A 159 -15.52 -21.30 -13.79
N LEU A 160 -14.94 -21.13 -12.61
CA LEU A 160 -14.83 -22.19 -11.62
C LEU A 160 -16.12 -22.30 -10.81
N ASN A 161 -16.68 -23.50 -10.74
CA ASN A 161 -17.91 -23.78 -9.98
C ASN A 161 -17.58 -24.01 -8.50
N ILE A 162 -17.11 -22.97 -7.83
CA ILE A 162 -16.85 -22.97 -6.40
C ILE A 162 -17.99 -22.25 -5.70
N PRO A 163 -18.72 -22.89 -4.76
CA PRO A 163 -19.79 -22.21 -4.03
C PRO A 163 -19.24 -21.17 -3.07
N LEU A 164 -19.88 -19.99 -3.00
CA LEU A 164 -19.69 -18.99 -1.98
C LEU A 164 -20.74 -19.17 -0.88
N GLU A 165 -20.35 -19.04 0.37
CA GLU A 165 -21.27 -18.90 1.50
C GLU A 165 -21.62 -17.45 1.79
N ASN A 166 -20.70 -16.53 1.45
CA ASN A 166 -20.86 -15.08 1.54
C ASN A 166 -21.12 -14.47 0.16
N THR A 167 -20.55 -13.31 -0.13
CA THR A 167 -20.92 -12.53 -1.31
C THR A 167 -19.80 -12.34 -2.32
N HIS A 168 -18.53 -12.35 -1.90
CA HIS A 168 -17.41 -11.98 -2.75
C HIS A 168 -16.28 -12.99 -2.72
N PHE A 169 -15.73 -13.32 -3.90
CA PHE A 169 -14.35 -13.81 -3.99
C PHE A 169 -13.38 -12.64 -3.86
N MET A 170 -12.41 -12.74 -2.96
CA MET A 170 -11.32 -11.78 -2.82
C MET A 170 -9.96 -12.49 -2.70
N PHE A 171 -8.93 -11.87 -3.26
CA PHE A 171 -7.54 -12.28 -3.16
C PHE A 171 -7.27 -13.76 -3.53
N PRO A 172 -7.79 -14.27 -4.65
CA PRO A 172 -7.54 -15.64 -5.03
C PRO A 172 -6.07 -15.86 -5.34
N LYS A 173 -5.52 -16.97 -4.84
CA LYS A 173 -4.22 -17.49 -5.19
C LYS A 173 -4.40 -18.96 -5.56
N PHE A 174 -3.58 -19.46 -6.47
CA PHE A 174 -3.64 -20.86 -6.84
C PHE A 174 -2.27 -21.40 -7.23
N ASN A 175 -2.14 -22.71 -7.17
CA ASN A 175 -1.04 -23.47 -7.74
C ASN A 175 -1.59 -24.78 -8.36
N ASP A 176 -0.76 -25.78 -8.56
CA ASP A 176 -1.21 -27.04 -9.17
C ASP A 176 -2.23 -27.78 -8.31
N ASP A 177 -2.08 -27.73 -6.98
CA ASP A 177 -2.85 -28.52 -6.01
C ASP A 177 -4.00 -27.75 -5.36
N TRP A 178 -3.83 -26.45 -5.15
CA TRP A 178 -4.72 -25.65 -4.30
C TRP A 178 -5.22 -24.37 -4.95
N ILE A 179 -6.43 -23.98 -4.56
CA ILE A 179 -6.94 -22.62 -4.71
C ILE A 179 -7.24 -22.11 -3.32
N VAL A 180 -6.76 -20.91 -2.97
CA VAL A 180 -7.10 -20.23 -1.71
C VAL A 180 -7.69 -18.85 -2.01
N TYR A 181 -8.66 -18.43 -1.22
CA TYR A 181 -9.33 -17.15 -1.39
C TYR A 181 -10.05 -16.74 -0.11
N LEU A 182 -10.40 -15.48 -0.01
CA LEU A 182 -11.31 -14.99 1.01
C LEU A 182 -12.73 -14.98 0.44
N ASP A 183 -13.62 -15.78 1.02
CA ASP A 183 -15.08 -15.71 0.85
C ASP A 183 -15.60 -14.59 1.74
N ALA A 184 -15.69 -13.38 1.19
CA ALA A 184 -15.88 -12.15 1.95
C ALA A 184 -17.36 -11.74 2.04
N ASN A 185 -17.70 -11.15 3.19
CA ASN A 185 -18.95 -10.42 3.36
C ASN A 185 -18.88 -9.05 2.69
N TYR A 186 -20.00 -8.50 2.33
CA TYR A 186 -20.08 -7.16 1.76
C TYR A 186 -19.54 -6.07 2.70
N ASP A 187 -19.76 -6.25 4.00
CA ASP A 187 -19.38 -5.28 5.04
C ASP A 187 -17.97 -5.54 5.63
N GLY A 188 -17.23 -6.49 5.07
CA GLY A 188 -15.93 -6.95 5.54
C GLY A 188 -16.00 -8.21 6.40
N GLY A 189 -14.83 -8.83 6.59
CA GLY A 189 -14.73 -10.16 7.20
C GLY A 189 -15.16 -11.27 6.23
N GLY A 190 -15.22 -12.51 6.73
CA GLY A 190 -15.57 -13.65 5.90
C GLY A 190 -14.88 -14.92 6.33
N LYS A 191 -14.65 -15.82 5.38
CA LYS A 191 -13.98 -17.11 5.56
C LYS A 191 -12.77 -17.20 4.64
N LEU A 192 -11.60 -17.41 5.20
CA LEU A 192 -10.43 -17.84 4.43
C LEU A 192 -10.64 -19.30 4.08
N CYS A 193 -10.69 -19.61 2.79
CA CYS A 193 -11.04 -20.90 2.25
C CYS A 193 -9.91 -21.48 1.40
N ALA A 194 -9.80 -22.80 1.41
CA ALA A 194 -8.98 -23.57 0.48
C ALA A 194 -9.84 -24.59 -0.30
N VAL A 195 -9.45 -24.86 -1.52
CA VAL A 195 -10.06 -25.86 -2.41
C VAL A 195 -8.96 -26.75 -2.96
N ASP A 196 -9.10 -28.05 -2.78
CA ASP A 196 -8.26 -29.05 -3.42
C ASP A 196 -8.65 -29.17 -4.90
N ARG A 197 -7.71 -28.87 -5.79
CA ARG A 197 -7.92 -28.90 -7.25
C ARG A 197 -7.94 -30.31 -7.82
N SER A 198 -7.37 -31.29 -7.12
CA SER A 198 -7.38 -32.70 -7.52
C SER A 198 -8.71 -33.39 -7.23
N ALA A 199 -9.55 -32.80 -6.39
CA ALA A 199 -10.83 -33.35 -6.01
C ALA A 199 -11.83 -33.32 -7.18
N SER A 200 -12.66 -34.36 -7.27
CA SER A 200 -13.72 -34.47 -8.30
C SER A 200 -14.77 -33.36 -8.22
N SER A 201 -14.84 -32.65 -7.12
CA SER A 201 -15.73 -31.51 -6.85
C SER A 201 -14.99 -30.43 -6.09
N LEU A 202 -15.02 -29.21 -6.61
CA LEU A 202 -14.35 -28.05 -6.02
C LEU A 202 -15.11 -27.55 -4.79
N LYS A 203 -14.99 -28.27 -3.67
CA LYS A 203 -15.63 -27.89 -2.40
C LYS A 203 -14.67 -27.12 -1.52
N PRO A 204 -15.03 -25.91 -1.05
CA PRO A 204 -14.18 -25.15 -0.16
C PRO A 204 -14.16 -25.77 1.24
N VAL A 205 -12.98 -25.73 1.87
CA VAL A 205 -12.76 -26.00 3.28
C VAL A 205 -12.37 -24.67 3.94
N THR A 206 -13.03 -24.34 5.03
CA THR A 206 -12.71 -23.12 5.80
C THR A 206 -11.44 -23.34 6.62
N ILE A 207 -10.39 -22.56 6.32
CA ILE A 207 -9.17 -22.51 7.14
C ILE A 207 -9.43 -21.66 8.40
N LYS A 208 -10.05 -20.50 8.22
CA LYS A 208 -10.27 -19.53 9.31
C LYS A 208 -11.46 -18.63 9.01
N THR A 209 -12.25 -18.33 10.03
CA THR A 209 -13.20 -17.21 10.00
C THR A 209 -12.46 -15.94 10.41
N VAL A 210 -12.55 -14.90 9.57
CA VAL A 210 -11.87 -13.60 9.76
C VAL A 210 -12.91 -12.49 9.91
N TYR A 211 -12.61 -11.52 10.76
CA TYR A 211 -13.56 -10.46 11.10
C TYR A 211 -13.30 -9.15 10.32
N THR A 212 -12.23 -9.11 9.54
CA THR A 212 -11.90 -7.96 8.69
C THR A 212 -11.66 -8.42 7.26
N GLY A 213 -12.08 -7.62 6.27
CA GLY A 213 -11.84 -7.90 4.85
C GLY A 213 -10.39 -7.70 4.39
N GLN A 214 -9.45 -7.50 5.32
CA GLN A 214 -8.04 -7.27 5.02
C GLN A 214 -7.18 -8.53 5.27
N CYS A 215 -7.72 -9.69 4.99
CA CYS A 215 -7.02 -10.96 5.08
C CYS A 215 -6.65 -11.42 3.66
N GLU A 216 -5.51 -10.95 3.15
CA GLU A 216 -4.96 -11.42 1.88
C GLU A 216 -4.13 -12.69 2.13
N PRO A 217 -4.53 -13.86 1.59
CA PRO A 217 -3.76 -15.08 1.73
C PRO A 217 -2.56 -15.07 0.79
N MET A 218 -1.48 -15.68 1.25
CA MET A 218 -0.30 -16.00 0.48
C MET A 218 -0.18 -17.51 0.38
N LEU A 219 0.00 -18.02 -0.82
CA LEU A 219 0.06 -19.47 -1.09
C LEU A 219 1.43 -19.85 -1.65
N TYR A 220 2.04 -20.88 -1.08
CA TYR A 220 3.22 -21.52 -1.62
C TYR A 220 3.15 -23.03 -1.33
N GLN A 221 3.15 -23.85 -2.38
CA GLN A 221 2.92 -25.29 -2.27
C GLN A 221 1.65 -25.60 -1.46
N ASN A 222 1.77 -26.32 -0.36
CA ASN A 222 0.67 -26.63 0.57
C ASN A 222 0.57 -25.65 1.76
N TYR A 223 1.32 -24.56 1.77
CA TYR A 223 1.32 -23.60 2.86
C TYR A 223 0.54 -22.35 2.51
N VAL A 224 -0.32 -21.93 3.44
CA VAL A 224 -1.05 -20.65 3.38
C VAL A 224 -0.63 -19.78 4.55
N ALA A 225 -0.16 -18.58 4.27
CA ALA A 225 0.09 -17.58 5.31
C ALA A 225 -0.88 -16.40 5.17
N TRP A 226 -1.25 -15.80 6.30
CA TRP A 226 -2.10 -14.60 6.33
C TRP A 226 -1.90 -13.81 7.62
N THR A 227 -2.26 -12.55 7.59
CA THR A 227 -2.30 -11.70 8.78
C THR A 227 -3.74 -11.50 9.22
N GLU A 228 -4.02 -11.78 10.49
CA GLU A 228 -5.28 -11.41 11.11
C GLU A 228 -5.12 -10.05 11.80
N ARG A 229 -5.87 -9.07 11.32
CA ARG A 229 -5.87 -7.70 11.85
C ARG A 229 -7.08 -7.52 12.74
N THR A 230 -6.83 -7.24 13.98
CA THR A 230 -7.89 -7.03 14.97
C THR A 230 -8.16 -5.55 15.23
N GLY A 231 -7.32 -4.65 14.69
CA GLY A 231 -7.33 -3.23 15.00
C GLY A 231 -6.94 -2.93 16.45
N THR A 232 -6.51 -3.93 17.16
CA THR A 232 -5.95 -3.86 18.52
C THR A 232 -4.48 -4.26 18.46
N ARG A 233 -3.71 -4.05 19.52
CA ARG A 233 -2.26 -4.37 19.58
C ARG A 233 -1.96 -5.89 19.54
N MET A 234 -2.76 -6.69 18.82
CA MET A 234 -2.68 -8.16 18.83
C MET A 234 -2.81 -8.74 17.42
N ASP A 235 -2.39 -7.98 16.40
CA ASP A 235 -2.33 -8.50 15.04
C ASP A 235 -1.34 -9.69 14.98
N LYS A 236 -1.68 -10.72 14.23
CA LYS A 236 -0.92 -11.98 14.18
C LYS A 236 -0.69 -12.42 12.75
N LEU A 237 0.49 -12.97 12.52
CA LEU A 237 0.84 -13.70 11.32
C LEU A 237 0.67 -15.19 11.56
N PHE A 238 -0.12 -15.85 10.71
CA PHE A 238 -0.39 -17.28 10.78
C PHE A 238 0.20 -18.00 9.58
N LEU A 239 0.49 -19.28 9.80
CA LEU A 239 0.85 -20.25 8.76
C LEU A 239 0.00 -21.50 8.95
N CYS A 240 -0.65 -21.97 7.89
CA CYS A 240 -1.39 -23.22 7.83
C CYS A 240 -0.78 -24.18 6.82
N ASP A 241 -0.61 -25.43 7.19
CA ASP A 241 -0.34 -26.52 6.26
C ASP A 241 -1.68 -27.13 5.81
N LEU A 242 -1.99 -26.98 4.53
CA LEU A 242 -3.25 -27.44 3.94
C LEU A 242 -3.39 -28.98 3.90
N THR A 243 -2.29 -29.72 4.01
CA THR A 243 -2.34 -31.19 4.03
C THR A 243 -2.81 -31.72 5.38
N THR A 244 -2.47 -31.04 6.46
CA THR A 244 -2.84 -31.41 7.83
C THR A 244 -3.94 -30.50 8.42
N MET A 245 -4.17 -29.35 7.78
CA MET A 245 -5.03 -28.26 8.31
C MET A 245 -4.54 -27.70 9.65
N GLU A 246 -3.29 -27.95 10.02
CA GLU A 246 -2.69 -27.41 11.22
C GLU A 246 -2.28 -25.95 11.02
N THR A 247 -2.72 -25.09 11.92
CA THR A 247 -2.42 -23.66 11.89
C THR A 247 -1.54 -23.27 13.06
N THR A 248 -0.44 -22.59 12.79
CA THR A 248 0.47 -22.05 13.79
C THR A 248 0.52 -20.52 13.73
N THR A 249 0.71 -19.87 14.88
CA THR A 249 1.03 -18.44 14.95
C THR A 249 2.53 -18.30 14.82
N LEU A 250 2.98 -17.66 13.73
CA LEU A 250 4.40 -17.41 13.49
C LEU A 250 4.90 -16.16 14.21
N HIS A 251 4.08 -15.12 14.25
CA HIS A 251 4.46 -13.82 14.82
C HIS A 251 3.25 -13.10 15.43
N MET A 252 3.51 -12.35 16.51
CA MET A 252 2.58 -11.40 17.10
C MET A 252 3.21 -10.02 16.94
N PHE A 253 2.55 -9.13 16.20
CA PHE A 253 3.08 -7.80 15.96
C PHE A 253 3.11 -6.97 17.23
N SER A 254 4.25 -6.36 17.49
CA SER A 254 4.48 -5.52 18.68
C SER A 254 3.85 -4.13 18.55
N ASN A 255 3.70 -3.64 17.32
CA ASN A 255 3.14 -2.33 17.01
C ASN A 255 2.03 -2.45 15.97
N THR A 256 0.85 -1.86 16.25
CA THR A 256 -0.29 -1.85 15.33
C THR A 256 -0.02 -1.10 14.03
N SER A 257 0.88 -0.13 14.04
CA SER A 257 1.29 0.57 12.80
C SER A 257 2.00 -0.38 11.84
N TYR A 258 2.83 -1.29 12.36
CA TYR A 258 3.48 -2.35 11.58
C TYR A 258 2.53 -3.50 11.24
N GLY A 259 1.55 -3.79 12.08
CA GLY A 259 0.50 -4.75 11.76
C GLY A 259 -0.31 -4.39 10.50
N GLN A 260 -0.17 -3.17 10.00
CA GLN A 260 -0.72 -2.74 8.72
C GLN A 260 0.23 -3.01 7.53
N SER A 261 1.51 -3.29 7.78
CA SER A 261 2.42 -3.80 6.77
C SER A 261 1.98 -5.18 6.31
N LEU A 262 1.97 -5.40 5.00
CA LEU A 262 1.60 -6.69 4.43
C LEU A 262 2.84 -7.60 4.42
N PRO A 263 2.77 -8.80 5.00
CA PRO A 263 3.80 -9.81 4.77
C PRO A 263 3.76 -10.29 3.32
N SER A 264 4.83 -10.91 2.85
CA SER A 264 4.86 -11.57 1.55
C SER A 264 5.44 -12.97 1.65
N LEU A 265 5.01 -13.85 0.75
CA LEU A 265 5.51 -15.21 0.61
C LEU A 265 5.85 -15.44 -0.87
N MET A 266 7.14 -15.59 -1.16
CA MET A 266 7.64 -15.80 -2.51
C MET A 266 8.73 -16.87 -2.47
N ASP A 267 8.66 -17.88 -3.35
CA ASP A 267 9.63 -18.97 -3.46
C ASP A 267 9.98 -19.65 -2.12
N GLY A 268 8.96 -19.78 -1.26
CA GLY A 268 9.07 -20.39 0.06
C GLY A 268 9.77 -19.49 1.10
N VAL A 269 10.02 -18.23 0.80
CA VAL A 269 10.51 -17.23 1.75
C VAL A 269 9.35 -16.35 2.20
N LEU A 270 8.99 -16.46 3.46
CA LEU A 270 7.99 -15.60 4.10
C LEU A 270 8.70 -14.45 4.80
N VAL A 271 8.30 -13.21 4.51
CA VAL A 271 8.87 -12.01 5.13
C VAL A 271 7.78 -11.11 5.69
N TRP A 272 8.08 -10.41 6.78
CA TRP A 272 7.21 -9.42 7.40
C TRP A 272 8.05 -8.34 8.09
N ALA A 273 7.47 -7.17 8.30
CA ALA A 273 8.10 -6.09 9.05
C ALA A 273 7.38 -5.87 10.38
N ASP A 274 8.16 -5.54 11.42
CA ASP A 274 7.66 -5.14 12.73
C ASP A 274 8.59 -4.10 13.36
N ALA A 275 8.19 -3.51 14.48
CA ALA A 275 9.01 -2.62 15.28
C ALA A 275 9.51 -3.33 16.53
N GLU A 276 10.82 -3.28 16.77
CA GLU A 276 11.37 -3.57 18.09
C GLU A 276 11.40 -2.27 18.89
N ARG A 277 10.76 -2.28 20.04
CA ARG A 277 10.71 -1.12 20.90
C ARG A 277 12.08 -0.86 21.54
N SER A 278 12.73 0.22 21.11
CA SER A 278 14.04 0.62 21.67
C SER A 278 13.92 1.63 22.81
N GLY A 279 12.77 2.29 22.96
CA GLY A 279 12.54 3.35 23.93
C GLY A 279 11.11 3.50 24.43
N SER A 280 10.79 4.65 24.98
CA SER A 280 9.48 4.96 25.59
C SER A 280 8.48 5.59 24.60
N THR A 281 8.95 6.05 23.44
CA THR A 281 8.16 6.71 22.42
C THR A 281 8.19 5.92 21.12
N ASP A 282 7.16 6.07 20.27
CA ASP A 282 7.07 5.41 18.96
C ASP A 282 8.18 5.90 17.98
N GLU A 283 8.81 7.06 18.26
CA GLU A 283 9.92 7.61 17.48
C GLU A 283 11.24 6.88 17.73
N GLU A 284 11.32 6.11 18.81
CA GLU A 284 12.51 5.32 19.19
C GLU A 284 12.42 3.86 18.75
N ASP A 285 11.33 3.47 18.08
CA ASP A 285 11.16 2.10 17.61
C ASP A 285 12.12 1.81 16.44
N VAL A 286 12.80 0.68 16.52
CA VAL A 286 13.69 0.19 15.46
C VAL A 286 12.88 -0.67 14.51
N SER A 287 12.97 -0.39 13.23
CA SER A 287 12.33 -1.18 12.20
C SER A 287 13.12 -2.45 11.92
N VAL A 288 12.42 -3.59 11.92
CA VAL A 288 13.00 -4.91 11.68
C VAL A 288 12.20 -5.66 10.64
N ILE A 289 12.88 -6.17 9.62
CA ILE A 289 12.33 -7.10 8.65
C ILE A 289 12.74 -8.51 9.07
N TYR A 290 11.78 -9.35 9.32
CA TYR A 290 11.97 -10.75 9.61
C TYR A 290 11.75 -11.59 8.36
N SER A 291 12.49 -12.67 8.22
CA SER A 291 12.31 -13.64 7.15
C SER A 291 12.48 -15.08 7.67
N VAL A 292 11.69 -15.97 7.10
CA VAL A 292 11.81 -17.41 7.35
C VAL A 292 11.61 -18.16 6.03
N ARG A 293 12.48 -19.14 5.77
CA ARG A 293 12.22 -20.10 4.70
C ARG A 293 11.32 -21.21 5.23
N LEU A 294 10.23 -21.48 4.53
CA LEU A 294 9.31 -22.55 4.92
C LEU A 294 10.05 -23.90 5.02
N GLY A 295 9.77 -24.66 6.07
CA GLY A 295 10.50 -25.86 6.42
C GLY A 295 11.80 -25.63 7.21
N SER A 296 12.20 -24.38 7.45
CA SER A 296 13.31 -24.02 8.32
C SER A 296 12.80 -23.51 9.66
N ALA A 297 13.52 -23.85 10.75
CA ALA A 297 13.21 -23.31 12.09
C ALA A 297 13.91 -21.96 12.37
N SER A 298 14.77 -21.47 11.45
CA SER A 298 15.58 -20.27 11.66
C SER A 298 14.90 -19.04 11.06
N ILE A 299 14.52 -18.10 11.92
CA ILE A 299 14.08 -16.76 11.53
C ILE A 299 15.34 -15.88 11.42
N GLN A 300 15.47 -15.19 10.29
CA GLN A 300 16.50 -14.18 10.08
C GLN A 300 15.88 -12.79 10.26
N SER A 301 16.70 -11.81 10.64
CA SER A 301 16.26 -10.41 10.78
C SER A 301 17.22 -9.44 10.12
N ILE A 302 16.66 -8.37 9.58
CA ILE A 302 17.37 -7.22 9.02
C ILE A 302 16.88 -5.99 9.79
N HIS A 303 17.78 -5.35 10.54
CA HIS A 303 17.49 -4.07 11.18
C HIS A 303 17.67 -2.97 10.15
N THR A 304 16.73 -2.02 10.09
CA THR A 304 16.77 -0.92 9.14
C THR A 304 16.65 0.41 9.87
N GLU A 305 17.30 1.43 9.35
CA GLU A 305 17.12 2.82 9.82
C GLU A 305 15.83 3.46 9.24
N THR A 306 15.17 2.76 8.31
CA THR A 306 13.94 3.20 7.68
C THR A 306 12.74 2.56 8.36
N TYR A 307 11.58 3.13 8.17
CA TYR A 307 10.32 2.54 8.59
C TYR A 307 9.86 1.51 7.54
N ALA A 308 10.43 0.31 7.61
CA ALA A 308 10.16 -0.74 6.64
C ALA A 308 8.68 -1.13 6.61
N HIS A 309 8.09 -1.16 5.42
CA HIS A 309 6.70 -1.48 5.18
C HIS A 309 6.54 -2.36 3.95
N ASP A 310 5.60 -3.30 3.99
CA ASP A 310 5.28 -4.23 2.90
C ASP A 310 6.51 -4.93 2.29
N PRO A 311 7.35 -5.61 3.10
CA PRO A 311 8.58 -6.23 2.60
C PRO A 311 8.26 -7.40 1.67
N ILE A 312 9.05 -7.54 0.60
CA ILE A 312 9.03 -8.69 -0.32
C ILE A 312 10.43 -9.23 -0.46
N SER A 313 10.59 -10.55 -0.45
CA SER A 313 11.88 -11.21 -0.68
C SER A 313 11.76 -12.41 -1.60
N ASN A 314 12.68 -12.52 -2.56
CA ASN A 314 12.87 -13.71 -3.38
C ASN A 314 14.04 -14.59 -2.89
N GLY A 315 14.57 -14.30 -1.69
CA GLY A 315 15.70 -15.01 -1.09
C GLY A 315 17.08 -14.52 -1.55
N GLN A 316 17.19 -13.77 -2.65
CA GLN A 316 18.41 -13.12 -3.12
C GLN A 316 18.37 -11.61 -2.85
N TYR A 317 17.19 -11.03 -2.92
CA TYR A 317 16.93 -9.61 -2.67
C TYR A 317 15.75 -9.49 -1.73
N THR A 318 15.79 -8.48 -0.89
CA THR A 318 14.65 -8.03 -0.06
C THR A 318 14.39 -6.57 -0.37
N ALA A 319 13.14 -6.23 -0.68
CA ALA A 319 12.72 -4.86 -0.94
C ALA A 319 11.59 -4.45 0.00
N TRP A 320 11.48 -3.16 0.30
CA TRP A 320 10.45 -2.61 1.17
C TRP A 320 10.21 -1.13 0.91
N LEU A 321 9.06 -0.63 1.34
CA LEU A 321 8.75 0.80 1.35
C LEU A 321 9.18 1.42 2.68
N ASP A 322 9.72 2.63 2.62
CA ASP A 322 9.84 3.52 3.76
C ASP A 322 8.59 4.42 3.77
N ALA A 323 7.70 4.20 4.73
CA ALA A 323 6.40 4.86 4.79
C ALA A 323 6.22 5.77 6.02
N HIS A 324 7.25 5.95 6.85
CA HIS A 324 7.13 6.69 8.10
C HIS A 324 7.39 8.19 7.90
N HIS A 325 6.47 9.03 8.41
CA HIS A 325 6.55 10.49 8.45
C HIS A 325 6.85 11.19 7.11
N SER A 326 6.92 10.47 6.00
CA SER A 326 7.20 11.03 4.69
C SER A 326 5.92 11.10 3.85
N LEU A 327 5.69 12.25 3.23
CA LEU A 327 4.71 12.38 2.15
C LEU A 327 5.22 11.70 0.86
N GLN A 328 6.51 11.34 0.82
CA GLN A 328 7.17 10.68 -0.30
C GLN A 328 7.71 9.34 0.17
N THR A 329 7.02 8.29 -0.21
CA THR A 329 7.45 6.91 0.04
C THR A 329 8.69 6.59 -0.78
N LYS A 330 9.69 5.97 -0.14
CA LYS A 330 10.89 5.48 -0.82
C LYS A 330 10.86 3.96 -0.90
N LEU A 331 11.26 3.44 -2.04
CA LEU A 331 11.45 2.01 -2.26
C LEU A 331 12.93 1.69 -2.11
N TYR A 332 13.24 0.77 -1.19
CA TYR A 332 14.58 0.25 -0.95
C TYR A 332 14.71 -1.20 -1.40
N CYS A 333 15.91 -1.60 -1.77
CA CYS A 333 16.26 -2.97 -2.08
C CYS A 333 17.62 -3.32 -1.51
N MET A 334 17.73 -4.49 -0.88
CA MET A 334 18.96 -5.03 -0.29
C MET A 334 19.25 -6.41 -0.87
N ALA A 335 20.43 -6.60 -1.40
CA ALA A 335 20.89 -7.94 -1.80
C ALA A 335 21.26 -8.78 -0.58
N GLN A 336 21.07 -10.09 -0.65
CA GLN A 336 21.49 -11.00 0.41
C GLN A 336 22.99 -10.83 0.71
N GLY A 337 23.33 -10.62 1.99
CA GLY A 337 24.70 -10.40 2.44
C GLY A 337 25.24 -8.99 2.23
N ALA A 338 24.47 -8.06 1.68
CA ALA A 338 24.83 -6.64 1.65
C ALA A 338 24.72 -6.03 3.06
N SER A 339 25.55 -5.04 3.36
CA SER A 339 25.55 -4.32 4.64
C SER A 339 24.50 -3.20 4.67
N GLU A 340 24.15 -2.65 3.52
CA GLU A 340 23.26 -1.49 3.41
C GLU A 340 22.27 -1.66 2.26
N PRO A 341 21.02 -1.15 2.40
CA PRO A 341 20.06 -1.12 1.33
C PRO A 341 20.38 -0.02 0.31
N ALA A 342 20.02 -0.26 -0.95
CA ALA A 342 20.09 0.73 -2.01
C ALA A 342 18.70 1.33 -2.27
N PRO A 343 18.58 2.66 -2.43
CA PRO A 343 17.33 3.27 -2.87
C PRO A 343 17.06 2.92 -4.34
N VAL A 344 15.82 2.53 -4.64
CA VAL A 344 15.36 2.19 -6.00
C VAL A 344 14.58 3.35 -6.61
N ALA A 345 13.59 3.88 -5.87
CA ALA A 345 12.73 4.96 -6.35
C ALA A 345 12.10 5.74 -5.19
N GLU A 346 11.63 6.95 -5.48
CA GLU A 346 10.86 7.80 -4.57
C GLU A 346 9.45 8.06 -5.12
N GLY A 347 8.47 8.26 -4.24
CA GLY A 347 7.08 8.49 -4.61
C GLY A 347 6.35 7.21 -5.04
N VAL A 348 6.84 6.06 -4.58
CA VAL A 348 6.26 4.76 -4.92
C VAL A 348 4.97 4.53 -4.13
N VAL A 349 3.91 4.15 -4.82
CA VAL A 349 2.61 3.87 -4.20
C VAL A 349 2.48 2.38 -3.84
N GLN A 350 2.87 1.51 -4.76
CA GLN A 350 2.84 0.05 -4.62
C GLN A 350 3.97 -0.56 -5.40
N PHE A 351 4.42 -1.73 -5.00
CA PHE A 351 5.43 -2.48 -5.72
C PHE A 351 5.19 -3.99 -5.60
N GLY A 352 5.86 -4.73 -6.47
CA GLY A 352 5.95 -6.17 -6.44
C GLY A 352 7.31 -6.61 -6.96
N MET A 353 7.70 -7.84 -6.69
CA MET A 353 9.02 -8.37 -7.03
C MET A 353 8.88 -9.63 -7.86
N GLY A 354 9.69 -9.76 -8.89
CA GLY A 354 10.01 -11.01 -9.58
C GLY A 354 11.42 -11.47 -9.22
N ASN A 355 11.88 -12.54 -9.88
CA ASN A 355 13.20 -13.11 -9.60
C ASN A 355 14.35 -12.14 -9.93
N LYS A 356 14.22 -11.34 -10.98
CA LYS A 356 15.29 -10.45 -11.48
C LYS A 356 14.89 -8.97 -11.54
N PHE A 357 13.74 -8.59 -10.98
CA PHE A 357 13.24 -7.25 -11.10
C PHE A 357 12.32 -6.85 -9.94
N ILE A 358 12.12 -5.55 -9.81
CA ILE A 358 11.04 -4.94 -9.04
C ILE A 358 10.17 -4.16 -10.02
N ALA A 359 8.86 -4.36 -9.98
CA ALA A 359 7.90 -3.49 -10.64
C ALA A 359 7.21 -2.62 -9.61
N TYR A 360 6.99 -1.35 -9.93
CA TYR A 360 6.36 -0.41 -9.01
C TYR A 360 5.51 0.64 -9.73
N SER A 361 4.53 1.17 -9.00
CA SER A 361 3.70 2.28 -9.48
C SER A 361 4.13 3.60 -8.86
N LYS A 362 4.18 4.63 -9.69
CA LYS A 362 4.39 6.02 -9.32
C LYS A 362 3.67 6.91 -10.34
N ASP A 363 2.94 7.93 -9.85
CA ASP A 363 2.24 8.90 -10.69
C ASP A 363 1.38 8.25 -11.79
N GLU A 364 0.56 7.25 -11.43
CA GLU A 364 -0.31 6.48 -12.34
C GLU A 364 0.46 5.79 -13.49
N THR A 365 1.76 5.52 -13.31
CA THR A 365 2.64 4.86 -14.28
C THR A 365 3.31 3.66 -13.65
N ILE A 366 3.51 2.59 -14.44
CA ILE A 366 4.22 1.38 -14.03
C ILE A 366 5.66 1.46 -14.50
N TYR A 367 6.58 1.19 -13.59
CA TYR A 367 8.02 1.14 -13.81
C TYR A 367 8.57 -0.23 -13.48
N LEU A 368 9.68 -0.58 -14.12
CA LEU A 368 10.42 -1.82 -13.94
C LEU A 368 11.87 -1.50 -13.60
N TYR A 369 12.35 -1.90 -12.44
CA TYR A 369 13.77 -1.84 -12.06
C TYR A 369 14.38 -3.23 -12.18
N ARG A 370 15.43 -3.38 -12.97
CA ARG A 370 16.15 -4.64 -13.16
C ARG A 370 17.37 -4.74 -12.25
N PHE A 371 17.57 -5.93 -11.63
CA PHE A 371 18.72 -6.16 -10.74
C PHE A 371 20.04 -6.32 -11.48
N ASP A 372 20.02 -6.89 -12.68
CA ASP A 372 21.22 -7.20 -13.49
C ASP A 372 21.97 -5.96 -13.95
N ASN A 373 21.26 -4.95 -14.44
CA ASN A 373 21.84 -3.74 -15.00
C ASN A 373 21.55 -2.48 -14.14
N LYS A 374 20.76 -2.59 -13.09
CA LYS A 374 20.36 -1.50 -12.17
C LYS A 374 19.69 -0.32 -12.90
N LYS A 375 19.03 -0.59 -14.02
CA LYS A 375 18.27 0.40 -14.76
C LYS A 375 16.78 0.31 -14.46
N THR A 376 16.12 1.46 -14.56
CA THR A 376 14.68 1.58 -14.49
C THR A 376 14.12 1.86 -15.87
N TYR A 377 13.04 1.17 -16.22
CA TYR A 377 12.32 1.29 -17.47
C TYR A 377 10.89 1.68 -17.19
N LYS A 378 10.27 2.42 -18.12
CA LYS A 378 8.83 2.63 -18.10
C LYS A 378 8.15 1.45 -18.79
N LEU A 379 7.15 0.84 -18.12
CA LEU A 379 6.46 -0.34 -18.61
C LEU A 379 5.09 -0.02 -19.22
N SER A 380 4.28 0.83 -18.54
CA SER A 380 2.98 1.25 -19.09
C SER A 380 3.12 2.31 -20.17
N GLY A 381 2.09 2.43 -21.04
CA GLY A 381 2.06 3.37 -22.16
C GLY A 381 2.22 4.84 -21.74
N GLU A 382 2.60 5.70 -22.69
CA GLU A 382 2.92 7.12 -22.39
C GLU A 382 1.74 7.92 -21.82
N TYR A 383 0.53 7.63 -22.33
CA TYR A 383 -0.69 8.36 -21.95
C TYR A 383 -1.63 7.50 -21.09
N GLU A 384 -1.13 6.38 -20.61
CA GLU A 384 -1.89 5.40 -19.85
C GLU A 384 -1.90 5.78 -18.37
N LYS A 385 -3.08 5.65 -17.75
CA LYS A 385 -3.24 5.70 -16.31
C LYS A 385 -3.30 4.28 -15.78
N ALA A 386 -2.17 3.83 -15.30
CA ALA A 386 -2.00 2.46 -14.87
C ALA A 386 -2.15 2.31 -13.35
N GLN A 387 -3.02 1.41 -12.93
CA GLN A 387 -3.18 1.00 -11.55
C GLN A 387 -2.48 -0.36 -11.34
N PHE A 388 -1.47 -0.39 -10.50
CA PHE A 388 -0.71 -1.60 -10.21
C PHE A 388 -1.59 -2.65 -9.52
N MET A 389 -1.53 -3.89 -10.02
CA MET A 389 -2.31 -5.02 -9.50
C MET A 389 -1.41 -6.09 -8.86
N GLY A 390 -0.12 -6.15 -9.22
CA GLY A 390 0.82 -7.08 -8.62
C GLY A 390 1.86 -7.64 -9.58
N VAL A 391 2.69 -8.52 -9.03
CA VAL A 391 3.65 -9.35 -9.77
C VAL A 391 3.42 -10.80 -9.38
N SER A 392 3.30 -11.68 -10.35
CA SER A 392 3.21 -13.12 -10.15
C SER A 392 3.69 -13.87 -11.39
N ASP A 393 4.35 -15.00 -11.20
CA ASP A 393 4.85 -15.85 -12.29
C ASP A 393 5.67 -15.08 -13.35
N GLY A 394 6.57 -14.19 -12.90
CA GLY A 394 7.38 -13.35 -13.80
C GLY A 394 6.63 -12.28 -14.59
N LYS A 395 5.35 -12.09 -14.31
CA LYS A 395 4.49 -11.13 -15.01
C LYS A 395 4.12 -9.96 -14.11
N VAL A 396 4.22 -8.75 -14.66
CA VAL A 396 3.72 -7.52 -14.06
C VAL A 396 2.31 -7.28 -14.54
N ILE A 397 1.37 -7.04 -13.62
CA ILE A 397 -0.06 -6.91 -13.92
C ILE A 397 -0.54 -5.53 -13.49
N TRP A 398 -1.31 -4.89 -14.35
CA TRP A 398 -1.94 -3.60 -14.02
C TRP A 398 -3.29 -3.43 -14.71
N MET A 399 -4.06 -2.49 -14.22
CA MET A 399 -5.32 -2.06 -14.83
C MET A 399 -5.08 -0.72 -15.51
N ASP A 400 -5.36 -0.63 -16.80
CA ASP A 400 -5.44 0.63 -17.52
C ASP A 400 -6.82 1.24 -17.26
N VAL A 401 -6.83 2.35 -16.53
CA VAL A 401 -8.04 3.10 -16.16
C VAL A 401 -8.17 4.43 -16.90
N THR A 402 -7.51 4.55 -18.04
CA THR A 402 -7.51 5.76 -18.87
C THR A 402 -8.90 6.04 -19.45
N SER A 403 -9.59 4.99 -19.90
CA SER A 403 -10.94 5.10 -20.45
C SER A 403 -11.97 5.23 -19.32
N ARG A 404 -12.97 6.08 -19.54
CA ARG A 404 -14.14 6.16 -18.63
C ARG A 404 -15.18 5.05 -18.87
N GLU A 405 -15.09 4.38 -20.00
CA GLU A 405 -16.07 3.38 -20.40
C GLU A 405 -15.78 2.02 -19.83
N ARG A 406 -14.50 1.66 -19.77
CA ARG A 406 -14.05 0.34 -19.35
C ARG A 406 -12.61 0.35 -18.86
N ASP A 407 -12.35 -0.29 -17.74
CA ASP A 407 -11.02 -0.63 -17.26
C ASP A 407 -10.48 -1.84 -18.05
N ILE A 408 -9.22 -1.81 -18.46
CA ILE A 408 -8.57 -2.85 -19.25
C ILE A 408 -7.49 -3.49 -18.41
N LEU A 409 -7.63 -4.80 -18.18
CA LEU A 409 -6.60 -5.57 -17.48
C LEU A 409 -5.47 -5.92 -18.46
N LYS A 410 -4.24 -5.58 -18.08
CA LYS A 410 -3.05 -5.77 -18.88
C LYS A 410 -1.95 -6.45 -18.08
N TYR A 411 -1.05 -7.12 -18.76
CA TYR A 411 0.18 -7.63 -18.17
C TYR A 411 1.35 -7.53 -19.14
N SER A 412 2.54 -7.59 -18.60
CA SER A 412 3.79 -7.75 -19.36
C SER A 412 4.61 -8.87 -18.76
N GLU A 413 5.10 -9.75 -19.60
CA GLU A 413 6.06 -10.77 -19.21
C GLU A 413 7.46 -10.16 -19.18
N VAL A 414 8.17 -10.34 -18.08
CA VAL A 414 9.54 -9.85 -17.94
C VAL A 414 10.48 -11.04 -18.12
N PRO A 415 11.21 -11.08 -19.23
CA PRO A 415 12.10 -12.22 -19.51
C PRO A 415 13.22 -12.31 -18.47
N ASP A 416 13.57 -13.54 -18.15
CA ASP A 416 14.66 -13.87 -17.24
C ASP A 416 16.06 -13.66 -17.84
N ARG A 417 16.17 -13.04 -19.01
CA ARG A 417 17.43 -12.82 -19.76
C ARG A 417 18.02 -11.45 -19.52
#